data_909aeb2b7ff9b9d07e0774269a1bb75e
#
_entry.id   909aeb2b7ff9b9d07e0774269a1bb75e
#
_cell.length_a   1.000
_cell.length_b   1.000
_cell.length_c   1.000
_cell.angle_alpha   90.00
_cell.angle_beta   90.00
_cell.angle_gamma   90.00
#
_symmetry.space_group_name_H-M   'P 1'
#
loop_
_entity.id
_entity.type
_entity.pdbx_description
1 polymer ?
#
loop_
_entity_poly.entity_id
_entity_poly.type
_entity_poly.pdbx_seq_one_letter_code
_entity_poly.pdbx_strand_id
1 'polypeptide(L)'
;MAQSEARVILQRVEGVLIVPLPDPMHDAFLDELRPSVLEYMRDHPISGLILDLSGVEALDEHDFERLRRVADGVTLMGAPVVLAGMKPGVAAGLVLLDVNDSWVIPSLSVEAAMERLR
;
A
#
# COMPACT_ATOMS: atom_id res chain seq x y z
N MET A 1 15.38 -8.19 -20.29
CA MET A 1 14.90 -7.99 -20.02
C MET A 1 14.31 -8.07 -19.01
N ALA A 2 14.36 -8.07 -18.78
CA ALA A 2 13.68 -8.30 -17.95
C ALA A 2 13.10 -7.46 -17.01
N GLN A 3 12.42 -7.01 -16.72
CA GLN A 3 11.84 -6.13 -16.01
C GLN A 3 10.54 -6.40 -15.50
N SER A 4 10.02 -7.41 -15.77
CA SER A 4 8.66 -7.78 -15.49
C SER A 4 8.39 -8.04 -14.02
N GLU A 5 9.43 -8.12 -13.21
CA GLU A 5 9.22 -8.36 -11.81
C GLU A 5 8.66 -7.14 -11.09
N ALA A 6 8.59 -6.01 -11.74
CA ALA A 6 8.04 -4.79 -11.14
C ALA A 6 6.53 -4.68 -11.30
N ARG A 7 5.84 -5.77 -11.56
CA ARG A 7 4.43 -5.74 -11.88
C ARG A 7 3.54 -5.47 -10.67
N VAL A 8 2.58 -4.55 -10.84
CA VAL A 8 1.57 -4.26 -9.82
C VAL A 8 0.40 -5.21 -10.01
N ILE A 9 0.00 -5.89 -8.94
CA ILE A 9 -1.13 -6.81 -8.96
C ILE A 9 -2.26 -6.17 -8.18
N LEU A 10 -3.41 -5.99 -8.82
CA LEU A 10 -4.60 -5.42 -8.20
C LEU A 10 -5.63 -6.51 -8.05
N GLN A 11 -6.05 -6.77 -6.81
CA GLN A 11 -7.03 -7.79 -6.52
C GLN A 11 -8.23 -7.14 -5.85
N ARG A 12 -9.41 -7.32 -6.40
CA ARG A 12 -10.63 -6.75 -5.84
C ARG A 12 -11.42 -7.80 -5.11
N VAL A 13 -11.75 -7.52 -3.84
CA VAL A 13 -12.54 -8.42 -3.00
C VAL A 13 -13.59 -7.57 -2.29
N GLU A 14 -14.87 -7.84 -2.56
CA GLU A 14 -15.99 -7.17 -1.88
C GLU A 14 -15.87 -5.65 -1.93
N GLY A 15 -15.45 -5.12 -3.08
CA GLY A 15 -15.33 -3.68 -3.27
C GLY A 15 -14.04 -3.07 -2.73
N VAL A 16 -13.20 -3.85 -2.07
CA VAL A 16 -11.92 -3.40 -1.55
C VAL A 16 -10.81 -3.83 -2.51
N LEU A 17 -9.89 -2.92 -2.80
CA LEU A 17 -8.75 -3.23 -3.65
C LEU A 17 -7.57 -3.61 -2.77
N ILE A 18 -6.97 -4.77 -3.03
CA ILE A 18 -5.85 -5.29 -2.25
C ILE A 18 -4.62 -5.34 -3.16
N VAL A 19 -3.52 -4.76 -2.70
CA VAL A 19 -2.27 -4.74 -3.45
C VAL A 19 -1.16 -5.30 -2.58
N PRO A 20 -0.64 -6.51 -2.92
CA PRO A 20 0.53 -7.02 -2.20
C PRO A 20 1.76 -6.24 -2.61
N LEU A 21 2.57 -5.86 -1.64
CA LEU A 21 3.80 -5.13 -1.90
C LEU A 21 4.95 -6.10 -1.99
N PRO A 22 5.84 -5.95 -2.97
CA PRO A 22 6.98 -6.87 -3.13
C PRO A 22 8.11 -6.54 -2.18
N ASP A 23 9.04 -7.47 -2.04
CA ASP A 23 10.25 -7.28 -1.30
C ASP A 23 11.43 -7.83 -2.10
N PRO A 24 12.37 -6.97 -2.48
CA PRO A 24 12.41 -5.53 -2.19
C PRO A 24 11.45 -4.74 -3.07
N MET A 25 11.12 -3.53 -2.63
CA MET A 25 10.32 -2.62 -3.43
C MET A 25 11.26 -1.80 -4.32
N HIS A 26 11.20 -2.07 -5.61
CA HIS A 26 12.00 -1.33 -6.58
C HIS A 26 11.29 -0.06 -7.02
N ASP A 27 12.06 0.94 -7.45
CA ASP A 27 11.49 2.18 -7.96
C ASP A 27 10.54 1.93 -9.12
N ALA A 28 10.84 0.95 -9.98
CA ALA A 28 9.96 0.63 -11.10
C ALA A 28 8.57 0.23 -10.62
N PHE A 29 8.49 -0.58 -9.56
CA PHE A 29 7.21 -0.96 -8.98
C PHE A 29 6.49 0.26 -8.40
N LEU A 30 7.22 1.07 -7.63
CA LEU A 30 6.64 2.25 -7.01
C LEU A 30 6.17 3.28 -8.03
N ASP A 31 6.89 3.39 -9.15
CA ASP A 31 6.50 4.30 -10.22
C ASP A 31 5.18 3.89 -10.86
N GLU A 32 4.90 2.58 -10.91
CA GLU A 32 3.67 2.07 -11.50
C GLU A 32 2.51 2.01 -10.51
N LEU A 33 2.80 1.95 -9.21
CA LEU A 33 1.79 1.68 -8.21
C LEU A 33 0.69 2.74 -8.19
N ARG A 34 1.09 4.00 -8.09
CA ARG A 34 0.13 5.10 -7.98
C ARG A 34 -0.75 5.20 -9.23
N PRO A 35 -0.18 5.29 -10.45
CA PRO A 35 -1.04 5.40 -11.63
C PRO A 35 -1.92 4.17 -11.82
N SER A 36 -1.43 2.96 -11.51
CA SER A 36 -2.23 1.76 -11.66
C SER A 36 -3.46 1.78 -10.77
N VAL A 37 -3.29 2.18 -9.50
CA VAL A 37 -4.38 2.23 -8.55
C VAL A 37 -5.38 3.33 -8.93
N LEU A 38 -4.89 4.53 -9.23
CA LEU A 38 -5.78 5.65 -9.52
C LEU A 38 -6.54 5.45 -10.82
N GLU A 39 -5.89 4.85 -11.82
CA GLU A 39 -6.56 4.54 -13.07
C GLU A 39 -7.65 3.49 -12.88
N TYR A 40 -7.37 2.47 -12.08
CA TYR A 40 -8.39 1.47 -11.75
C TYR A 40 -9.59 2.12 -11.07
N MET A 41 -9.34 3.01 -10.11
CA MET A 41 -10.40 3.67 -9.35
C MET A 41 -11.27 4.57 -10.21
N ARG A 42 -10.70 5.14 -11.28
CA ARG A 42 -11.48 5.99 -12.17
C ARG A 42 -12.65 5.22 -12.78
N ASP A 43 -12.43 3.96 -13.11
CA ASP A 43 -13.42 3.13 -13.80
C ASP A 43 -14.15 2.16 -12.88
N HIS A 44 -13.63 1.94 -11.67
CA HIS A 44 -14.17 0.96 -10.73
C HIS A 44 -14.19 1.56 -9.33
N PRO A 45 -15.34 1.98 -8.83
CA PRO A 45 -15.38 2.52 -7.47
C PRO A 45 -15.00 1.45 -6.45
N ILE A 46 -14.21 1.86 -5.46
CA ILE A 46 -13.79 0.97 -4.38
C ILE A 46 -14.13 1.63 -3.05
N SER A 47 -14.35 0.80 -2.02
CA SER A 47 -14.65 1.29 -0.68
C SER A 47 -13.40 1.46 0.16
N GLY A 48 -12.26 0.98 -0.32
CA GLY A 48 -10.98 1.14 0.37
C GLY A 48 -9.86 0.45 -0.37
N LEU A 49 -8.64 0.82 -0.02
CA LEU A 49 -7.43 0.20 -0.56
C LEU A 49 -6.65 -0.40 0.60
N ILE A 50 -6.22 -1.64 0.44
CA ILE A 50 -5.33 -2.30 1.39
C ILE A 50 -3.97 -2.48 0.72
N LEU A 51 -2.93 -1.90 1.31
CA LEU A 51 -1.55 -2.18 0.92
C LEU A 51 -1.04 -3.27 1.85
N ASP A 52 -0.76 -4.43 1.28
CA ASP A 52 -0.38 -5.61 2.06
C ASP A 52 1.13 -5.67 2.19
N LEU A 53 1.64 -5.42 3.41
CA LEU A 53 3.06 -5.42 3.70
C LEU A 53 3.55 -6.72 4.33
N SER A 54 2.73 -7.78 4.34
CA SER A 54 3.10 -9.00 5.05
C SER A 54 4.36 -9.66 4.49
N GLY A 55 4.68 -9.42 3.22
CA GLY A 55 5.91 -9.94 2.61
C GLY A 55 7.10 -9.00 2.68
N VAL A 56 6.93 -7.80 3.24
CA VAL A 56 7.98 -6.78 3.24
C VAL A 56 8.87 -6.93 4.47
N GLU A 57 10.17 -7.14 4.24
CA GLU A 57 11.14 -7.31 5.32
C GLU A 57 11.82 -6.01 5.70
N ALA A 58 11.91 -5.07 4.77
CA ALA A 58 12.58 -3.80 5.01
C ALA A 58 11.88 -2.70 4.24
N LEU A 59 11.79 -1.53 4.84
CA LEU A 59 11.12 -0.38 4.25
C LEU A 59 11.89 0.86 4.68
N ASP A 60 12.47 1.58 3.72
CA ASP A 60 13.22 2.78 4.06
C ASP A 60 12.33 4.01 3.92
N GLU A 61 12.88 5.16 4.27
CA GLU A 61 12.16 6.41 4.26
C GLU A 61 11.66 6.78 2.87
N HIS A 62 12.47 6.50 1.85
CA HIS A 62 12.09 6.77 0.47
C HIS A 62 10.87 5.93 0.04
N ASP A 63 10.90 4.65 0.36
CA ASP A 63 9.80 3.75 0.04
C ASP A 63 8.52 4.18 0.76
N PHE A 64 8.65 4.53 2.02
CA PHE A 64 7.51 4.93 2.84
C PHE A 64 6.87 6.21 2.29
N GLU A 65 7.69 7.16 1.86
CA GLU A 65 7.20 8.41 1.27
C GLU A 65 6.46 8.14 -0.05
N ARG A 66 6.95 7.19 -0.84
CA ARG A 66 6.29 6.82 -2.08
C ARG A 66 4.92 6.20 -1.80
N LEU A 67 4.83 5.38 -0.75
CA LEU A 67 3.53 4.82 -0.34
C LEU A 67 2.58 5.90 0.14
N ARG A 68 3.09 6.92 0.85
CA ARG A 68 2.27 8.04 1.28
C ARG A 68 1.64 8.76 0.09
N ARG A 69 2.38 8.93 -0.99
CA ARG A 69 1.85 9.59 -2.18
C ARG A 69 0.71 8.80 -2.82
N VAL A 70 0.83 7.46 -2.79
CA VAL A 70 -0.27 6.61 -3.26
C VAL A 70 -1.49 6.82 -2.37
N ALA A 71 -1.29 6.78 -1.06
CA ALA A 71 -2.39 6.93 -0.10
C ALA A 71 -3.07 8.29 -0.24
N ASP A 72 -2.28 9.36 -0.41
CA ASP A 72 -2.85 10.69 -0.58
C ASP A 72 -3.74 10.76 -1.82
N GLY A 73 -3.29 10.18 -2.93
CA GLY A 73 -4.08 10.19 -4.15
C GLY A 73 -5.38 9.42 -4.00
N VAL A 74 -5.33 8.25 -3.36
CA VAL A 74 -6.52 7.43 -3.15
C VAL A 74 -7.50 8.12 -2.21
N THR A 75 -6.99 8.75 -1.16
CA THR A 75 -7.82 9.47 -0.20
C THR A 75 -8.53 10.65 -0.88
N LEU A 76 -7.83 11.35 -1.76
CA LEU A 76 -8.44 12.45 -2.52
C LEU A 76 -9.57 11.95 -3.41
N MET A 77 -9.49 10.71 -3.88
CA MET A 77 -10.55 10.12 -4.68
C MET A 77 -11.67 9.52 -3.84
N GLY A 78 -11.57 9.63 -2.52
CA GLY A 78 -12.68 9.30 -1.64
C GLY A 78 -12.63 7.94 -0.96
N ALA A 79 -11.50 7.24 -1.00
CA ALA A 79 -11.39 5.92 -0.38
C ALA A 79 -10.28 5.90 0.68
N PRO A 80 -10.53 5.24 1.82
CA PRO A 80 -9.49 5.11 2.84
C PRO A 80 -8.42 4.10 2.42
N VAL A 81 -7.20 4.27 2.95
CA VAL A 81 -6.08 3.38 2.68
C VAL A 81 -5.61 2.77 3.99
N VAL A 82 -5.52 1.45 4.03
CA VAL A 82 -5.09 0.71 5.21
C VAL A 82 -3.78 -0.02 4.88
N LEU A 83 -2.80 0.07 5.77
CA LEU A 83 -1.55 -0.68 5.65
C LEU A 83 -1.68 -1.94 6.52
N ALA A 84 -1.67 -3.11 5.88
CA ALA A 84 -1.92 -4.37 6.57
C ALA A 84 -0.65 -5.19 6.69
N GLY A 85 -0.47 -5.83 7.83
CA GLY A 85 0.56 -6.84 8.01
C GLY A 85 1.98 -6.34 8.13
N MET A 86 2.17 -5.08 8.51
CA MET A 86 3.52 -4.54 8.70
C MET A 86 4.22 -5.30 9.83
N LYS A 87 5.40 -5.85 9.55
CA LYS A 87 6.16 -6.58 10.53
C LYS A 87 6.68 -5.66 11.63
N PRO A 88 6.76 -6.14 12.88
CA PRO A 88 7.22 -5.29 13.98
C PRO A 88 8.59 -4.64 13.73
N GLY A 89 9.51 -5.37 13.11
CA GLY A 89 10.83 -4.82 12.80
C GLY A 89 10.78 -3.68 11.81
N VAL A 90 9.87 -3.76 10.84
CA VAL A 90 9.67 -2.69 9.87
C VAL A 90 9.10 -1.46 10.57
N ALA A 91 8.07 -1.67 11.40
CA ALA A 91 7.45 -0.57 12.14
C ALA A 91 8.46 0.12 13.05
N ALA A 92 9.26 -0.67 13.77
CA ALA A 92 10.28 -0.11 14.67
C ALA A 92 11.29 0.73 13.90
N GLY A 93 11.69 0.26 12.70
CA GLY A 93 12.63 1.02 11.87
C GLY A 93 12.07 2.37 11.45
N LEU A 94 10.79 2.41 11.09
CA LEU A 94 10.15 3.67 10.69
C LEU A 94 10.05 4.65 11.85
N VAL A 95 9.78 4.13 13.06
CA VAL A 95 9.74 4.98 14.26
C VAL A 95 11.12 5.61 14.50
N LEU A 96 12.18 4.82 14.34
CA LEU A 96 13.55 5.33 14.54
C LEU A 96 13.92 6.36 13.49
N LEU A 97 13.37 6.27 12.29
CA LEU A 97 13.64 7.25 11.24
C LEU A 97 12.82 8.53 11.39
N ASP A 98 11.87 8.53 12.34
CA ASP A 98 11.05 9.70 12.61
C ASP A 98 10.29 10.18 11.36
N VAL A 99 9.75 9.24 10.61
CA VAL A 99 8.99 9.56 9.39
C VAL A 99 7.60 10.09 9.76
N ASN A 100 6.99 10.82 8.82
CA ASN A 100 5.62 11.27 9.01
C ASN A 100 4.67 10.09 8.81
N ASP A 101 4.13 9.59 9.90
CA ASP A 101 3.23 8.42 9.88
C ASP A 101 1.78 8.77 10.17
N SER A 102 1.44 10.06 10.19
CA SER A 102 0.09 10.50 10.55
C SER A 102 -0.98 10.01 9.58
N TRP A 103 -0.59 9.65 8.36
CA TRP A 103 -1.51 9.16 7.34
C TRP A 103 -1.78 7.66 7.46
N VAL A 104 -1.02 6.94 8.29
CA VAL A 104 -1.08 5.49 8.35
C VAL A 104 -2.30 5.02 9.14
N ILE A 105 -3.08 4.14 8.54
CA ILE A 105 -4.11 3.38 9.22
C ILE A 105 -3.62 1.94 9.25
N PRO A 106 -3.08 1.47 10.39
CA PRO A 106 -2.49 0.13 10.42
C PRO A 106 -3.52 -0.94 10.72
N SER A 107 -3.25 -2.14 10.22
CA SER A 107 -4.04 -3.31 10.57
C SER A 107 -3.09 -4.50 10.67
N LEU A 108 -3.39 -5.47 11.52
CA LEU A 108 -2.51 -6.61 11.75
C LEU A 108 -2.45 -7.56 10.56
N SER A 109 -3.49 -7.60 9.76
CA SER A 109 -3.58 -8.53 8.64
C SER A 109 -4.53 -7.98 7.60
N VAL A 110 -4.53 -8.62 6.42
CA VAL A 110 -5.49 -8.28 5.36
C VAL A 110 -6.91 -8.57 5.87
N GLU A 111 -7.11 -9.67 6.59
CA GLU A 111 -8.42 -10.00 7.14
C GLU A 111 -8.93 -8.92 8.09
N ALA A 112 -8.07 -8.47 8.99
CA ALA A 112 -8.45 -7.41 9.93
C ALA A 112 -8.73 -6.10 9.19
N ALA A 113 -7.96 -5.81 8.13
CA ALA A 113 -8.18 -4.63 7.32
C ALA A 113 -9.53 -4.69 6.61
N MET A 114 -9.89 -5.87 6.09
CA MET A 114 -11.20 -6.06 5.45
C MET A 114 -12.34 -5.79 6.42
N GLU A 115 -12.23 -6.27 7.66
CA GLU A 115 -13.24 -5.99 8.67
C GLU A 115 -13.36 -4.50 8.94
N ARG A 116 -12.24 -3.82 9.00
CA ARG A 116 -12.21 -2.38 9.26
C ARG A 116 -12.90 -1.58 8.16
N LEU A 117 -12.82 -2.07 6.92
CA LEU A 117 -13.36 -1.36 5.75
C LEU A 117 -14.80 -1.74 5.40
N ARG A 118 -15.39 -2.67 6.15
CA ARG A 118 -16.78 -3.05 5.93
C ARG A 118 -17.76 -2.03 6.45
#